data_b797f50fb1a22b8e4c0f3870ac27b8cd
#
_entry.id   b797f50fb1a22b8e4c0f3870ac27b8cd
#
_cell.length_a   1.000
_cell.length_b   1.000
_cell.length_c   1.000
_cell.angle_alpha   90.00
_cell.angle_beta   90.00
_cell.angle_gamma   90.00
#
_symmetry.space_group_name_H-M   'P 1'
#
loop_
_entity.id
_entity.type
_entity.pdbx_description
1 polymer ?
#
loop_
_entity_poly.entity_id
_entity_poly.type
_entity_poly.pdbx_seq_one_letter_code
_entity_poly.pdbx_strand_id
1 'polypeptide(L)'
;MENFLDIHKTDPEALRHIIDSAKAMKDARKDRPRGATDDELPLAGHMVALIFEKPSTRTRTSFDVGVRQMGGQTMVLSGTDMQLGHGETIADTARVLSRYVDLIMIRTFDESVLLEMADYADVPVINGLTNRTHPCQIMADIMTYEEHRGPIAGRKVVWSGDGNNVCASLLHAAGQFGFDVTFTGPAQLDPEDAFVGFARQKGSTIQIERDPVKAVSGADLVVTDTWVSMHDSQSTKERRHNMLRPYQVNEELMAHAKPDALFMHCLPAHREEEVTSQVMDGPHSVIWDEAENRLHAQKAIMRWCLDR
;
A
#
# COMPACT_ATOMS: atom_id res chain seq x y z
N MET A 1 21.24 2.88 8.09
CA MET A 1 19.94 3.48 7.72
C MET A 1 19.45 2.81 6.45
N GLU A 2 18.20 2.39 6.43
CA GLU A 2 17.65 1.61 5.31
C GLU A 2 16.50 2.38 4.65
N ASN A 3 16.45 2.36 3.32
CA ASN A 3 15.33 2.91 2.57
C ASN A 3 14.19 1.88 2.48
N PHE A 4 12.93 2.34 2.49
CA PHE A 4 11.78 1.51 2.18
C PHE A 4 11.16 1.94 0.85
N LEU A 5 11.77 1.53 -0.25
CA LEU A 5 11.39 1.95 -1.60
C LEU A 5 10.37 1.00 -2.24
N ASP A 6 10.50 -0.30 -1.98
CA ASP A 6 9.54 -1.30 -2.45
C ASP A 6 9.71 -2.62 -1.68
N ILE A 7 8.64 -3.44 -1.66
CA ILE A 7 8.61 -4.74 -0.99
C ILE A 7 9.67 -5.68 -1.58
N HIS A 8 9.82 -5.72 -2.90
CA HIS A 8 10.80 -6.62 -3.55
C HIS A 8 12.26 -6.24 -3.27
N LYS A 9 12.52 -5.00 -2.84
CA LYS A 9 13.86 -4.49 -2.49
C LYS A 9 14.21 -4.68 -1.02
N THR A 10 13.24 -5.10 -0.21
CA THR A 10 13.41 -5.32 1.23
C THR A 10 13.51 -6.81 1.53
N ASP A 11 14.40 -7.18 2.42
CA ASP A 11 14.61 -8.57 2.83
C ASP A 11 13.32 -9.16 3.46
N PRO A 12 12.94 -10.43 3.17
CA PRO A 12 11.72 -11.04 3.72
C PRO A 12 11.69 -11.08 5.25
N GLU A 13 12.84 -11.28 5.92
CA GLU A 13 12.91 -11.28 7.38
C GLU A 13 12.66 -9.86 7.93
N ALA A 14 13.19 -8.84 7.26
CA ALA A 14 12.93 -7.44 7.61
C ALA A 14 11.43 -7.08 7.41
N LEU A 15 10.82 -7.51 6.30
CA LEU A 15 9.37 -7.33 6.08
C LEU A 15 8.54 -8.01 7.17
N ARG A 16 8.91 -9.22 7.56
CA ARG A 16 8.25 -9.94 8.65
C ARG A 16 8.38 -9.18 9.97
N HIS A 17 9.59 -8.73 10.30
CA HIS A 17 9.85 -7.93 11.49
C HIS A 17 9.01 -6.65 11.53
N ILE A 18 8.87 -5.96 10.40
CA ILE A 18 8.02 -4.76 10.28
C ILE A 18 6.56 -5.10 10.62
N ILE A 19 6.00 -6.19 10.06
CA ILE A 19 4.62 -6.60 10.35
C ILE A 19 4.44 -6.93 11.84
N ASP A 20 5.35 -7.70 12.42
CA ASP A 20 5.25 -8.10 13.82
C ASP A 20 5.38 -6.90 14.76
N SER A 21 6.30 -5.97 14.46
CA SER A 21 6.43 -4.69 15.15
C SER A 21 5.16 -3.85 15.05
N ALA A 22 4.54 -3.78 13.85
CA ALA A 22 3.30 -3.04 13.63
C ALA A 22 2.15 -3.57 14.50
N LYS A 23 1.99 -4.90 14.57
CA LYS A 23 1.01 -5.56 15.45
C LYS A 23 1.27 -5.25 16.92
N ALA A 24 2.52 -5.36 17.38
CA ALA A 24 2.90 -5.05 18.75
C ALA A 24 2.62 -3.58 19.10
N MET A 25 2.97 -2.65 18.21
CA MET A 25 2.69 -1.21 18.39
C MET A 25 1.19 -0.91 18.41
N LYS A 26 0.38 -1.61 17.61
CA LYS A 26 -1.09 -1.51 17.64
C LYS A 26 -1.65 -2.02 18.97
N ASP A 27 -1.23 -3.20 19.40
CA ASP A 27 -1.68 -3.82 20.64
C ASP A 27 -1.35 -2.97 21.87
N ALA A 28 -0.18 -2.36 21.92
CA ALA A 28 0.24 -1.44 22.98
C ALA A 28 -0.62 -0.17 23.07
N ARG A 29 -1.43 0.11 22.04
CA ARG A 29 -2.32 1.28 21.99
C ARG A 29 -3.78 0.99 22.36
N LYS A 30 -4.11 -0.23 22.73
CA LYS A 30 -5.48 -0.56 23.18
C LYS A 30 -5.88 0.41 24.31
N ASP A 31 -7.10 0.94 24.19
CA ASP A 31 -7.72 1.87 25.15
C ASP A 31 -7.03 3.25 25.29
N ARG A 32 -6.05 3.58 24.44
CA ARG A 32 -5.42 4.91 24.44
C ARG A 32 -6.18 5.90 23.56
N PRO A 33 -6.22 7.19 23.94
CA PRO A 33 -6.69 8.24 23.04
C PRO A 33 -5.87 8.27 21.73
N ARG A 34 -6.52 8.56 20.61
CA ARG A 34 -5.87 8.57 19.28
C ARG A 34 -4.67 9.53 19.20
N GLY A 35 -4.73 10.67 19.87
CA GLY A 35 -3.66 11.67 19.90
C GLY A 35 -2.60 11.46 20.98
N ALA A 36 -2.74 10.45 21.85
CA ALA A 36 -1.73 10.16 22.88
C ALA A 36 -0.46 9.59 22.23
N THR A 37 0.69 9.95 22.78
CA THR A 37 1.98 9.34 22.41
C THR A 37 2.05 7.89 22.86
N ASP A 38 2.92 7.11 22.21
CA ASP A 38 3.26 5.75 22.64
C ASP A 38 4.11 5.79 23.92
N ASP A 39 4.29 4.64 24.59
CA ASP A 39 5.22 4.56 25.71
C ASP A 39 6.67 4.66 25.26
N GLU A 40 7.00 3.97 24.16
CA GLU A 40 8.25 4.13 23.46
C GLU A 40 8.13 5.29 22.47
N LEU A 41 9.09 6.20 22.51
CA LEU A 41 9.14 7.37 21.63
C LEU A 41 10.32 7.28 20.67
N PRO A 42 10.33 6.32 19.73
CA PRO A 42 11.48 6.09 18.86
C PRO A 42 11.81 7.26 17.93
N LEU A 43 10.87 8.17 17.72
CA LEU A 43 11.08 9.39 16.94
C LEU A 43 11.25 10.66 17.80
N ALA A 44 11.47 10.53 19.12
CA ALA A 44 11.69 11.69 19.95
C ALA A 44 12.88 12.53 19.46
N GLY A 45 12.62 13.81 19.16
CA GLY A 45 13.62 14.73 18.62
C GLY A 45 13.87 14.61 17.09
N HIS A 46 13.23 13.67 16.39
CA HIS A 46 13.35 13.51 14.94
C HIS A 46 12.33 14.38 14.19
N MET A 47 12.76 14.89 13.05
CA MET A 47 11.94 15.60 12.06
C MET A 47 11.74 14.73 10.83
N VAL A 48 10.49 14.53 10.41
CA VAL A 48 10.13 13.73 9.22
C VAL A 48 9.55 14.65 8.15
N ALA A 49 10.16 14.68 6.96
CA ALA A 49 9.59 15.35 5.80
C ALA A 49 8.55 14.45 5.13
N LEU A 50 7.36 14.99 4.91
CA LEU A 50 6.26 14.33 4.19
C LEU A 50 6.00 15.09 2.89
N ILE A 51 6.52 14.57 1.76
CA ILE A 51 6.45 15.21 0.44
C ILE A 51 5.30 14.64 -0.37
N PHE A 52 4.42 15.50 -0.90
CA PHE A 52 3.24 15.12 -1.68
C PHE A 52 3.17 15.88 -2.99
N GLU A 53 3.46 15.21 -4.11
CA GLU A 53 3.13 15.71 -5.45
C GLU A 53 1.68 15.39 -5.86
N LYS A 54 1.07 14.38 -5.20
CA LYS A 54 -0.34 14.00 -5.36
C LYS A 54 -1.12 14.24 -4.08
N PRO A 55 -2.35 14.79 -4.14
CA PRO A 55 -3.22 14.88 -2.98
C PRO A 55 -3.44 13.51 -2.34
N SER A 56 -3.39 13.46 -1.01
CA SER A 56 -3.64 12.23 -0.26
C SER A 56 -4.04 12.52 1.18
N THR A 57 -5.31 12.36 1.50
CA THR A 57 -5.80 12.52 2.87
C THR A 57 -5.29 11.40 3.78
N ARG A 58 -5.48 10.14 3.37
CA ARG A 58 -5.13 8.97 4.19
C ARG A 58 -3.64 8.87 4.46
N THR A 59 -2.79 8.93 3.43
CA THR A 59 -1.34 8.84 3.60
C THR A 59 -0.79 9.99 4.42
N ARG A 60 -1.29 11.23 4.18
CA ARG A 60 -0.87 12.39 4.96
C ARG A 60 -1.23 12.23 6.42
N THR A 61 -2.49 11.89 6.71
CA THR A 61 -2.98 11.77 8.09
C THR A 61 -2.29 10.61 8.82
N SER A 62 -2.16 9.44 8.20
CA SER A 62 -1.57 8.26 8.86
C SER A 62 -0.07 8.46 9.18
N PHE A 63 0.71 9.05 8.28
CA PHE A 63 2.12 9.37 8.58
C PHE A 63 2.23 10.47 9.64
N ASP A 64 1.50 11.59 9.51
CA ASP A 64 1.56 12.70 10.49
C ASP A 64 1.17 12.23 11.88
N VAL A 65 0.06 11.52 12.02
CA VAL A 65 -0.38 10.95 13.31
C VAL A 65 0.64 9.93 13.83
N GLY A 66 1.16 9.06 12.96
CA GLY A 66 2.16 8.05 13.33
C GLY A 66 3.43 8.66 13.88
N VAL A 67 3.98 9.68 13.23
CA VAL A 67 5.18 10.42 13.70
C VAL A 67 4.92 11.04 15.06
N ARG A 68 3.78 11.73 15.24
CA ARG A 68 3.42 12.38 16.52
C ARG A 68 3.23 11.37 17.64
N GLN A 69 2.60 10.24 17.36
CA GLN A 69 2.44 9.16 18.35
C GLN A 69 3.79 8.62 18.81
N MET A 70 4.78 8.54 17.93
CA MET A 70 6.15 8.11 18.24
C MET A 70 7.07 9.22 18.78
N GLY A 71 6.52 10.41 19.08
CA GLY A 71 7.25 11.54 19.70
C GLY A 71 8.01 12.44 18.72
N GLY A 72 7.88 12.22 17.40
CA GLY A 72 8.52 13.02 16.37
C GLY A 72 7.71 14.24 15.94
N GLN A 73 8.28 14.99 15.00
CA GLN A 73 7.68 16.15 14.35
C GLN A 73 7.60 15.95 12.84
N THR A 74 6.61 16.56 12.20
CA THR A 74 6.42 16.46 10.75
C THR A 74 6.58 17.81 10.07
N MET A 75 7.22 17.80 8.90
CA MET A 75 7.22 18.89 7.94
C MET A 75 6.48 18.41 6.68
N VAL A 76 5.30 18.96 6.42
CA VAL A 76 4.52 18.59 5.24
C VAL A 76 4.83 19.56 4.12
N LEU A 77 5.29 19.01 2.99
CA LEU A 77 5.69 19.75 1.79
C LEU A 77 4.78 19.34 0.64
N SER A 78 4.14 20.32 0.01
CA SER A 78 3.32 20.10 -1.19
C SER A 78 4.16 20.29 -2.46
N GLY A 79 3.97 19.46 -3.47
CA GLY A 79 4.64 19.63 -4.76
C GLY A 79 4.37 20.99 -5.43
N THR A 80 3.22 21.63 -5.10
CA THR A 80 2.93 23.00 -5.55
C THR A 80 3.77 24.06 -4.84
N ASP A 81 4.22 23.80 -3.62
CA ASP A 81 5.02 24.71 -2.79
C ASP A 81 6.52 24.44 -2.98
N MET A 82 6.86 23.25 -3.44
CA MET A 82 8.22 22.83 -3.77
C MET A 82 8.43 22.99 -5.27
N GLN A 83 9.55 23.55 -5.66
CA GLN A 83 9.96 23.60 -7.07
C GLN A 83 10.63 22.29 -7.54
N LEU A 84 10.16 21.14 -7.05
CA LEU A 84 10.68 19.82 -7.41
C LEU A 84 10.68 19.65 -8.94
N GLY A 85 11.88 19.59 -9.53
CA GLY A 85 12.04 19.51 -10.97
C GLY A 85 11.74 20.78 -11.77
N HIS A 86 11.39 21.89 -11.11
CA HIS A 86 11.11 23.20 -11.72
C HIS A 86 12.06 24.27 -11.20
N GLY A 87 13.36 24.14 -11.51
CA GLY A 87 14.39 25.08 -11.11
C GLY A 87 15.41 24.54 -10.11
N GLU A 88 15.05 23.61 -9.25
CA GLU A 88 15.95 22.82 -8.40
C GLU A 88 15.88 21.33 -8.80
N THR A 89 17.04 20.68 -8.86
CA THR A 89 17.09 19.23 -9.15
C THR A 89 16.62 18.42 -7.96
N ILE A 90 16.10 17.21 -8.21
CA ILE A 90 15.72 16.26 -7.13
C ILE A 90 16.93 15.97 -6.25
N ALA A 91 18.11 15.78 -6.85
CA ALA A 91 19.35 15.53 -6.16
C ALA A 91 19.74 16.67 -5.20
N ASP A 92 19.58 17.93 -5.60
CA ASP A 92 19.88 19.08 -4.72
C ASP A 92 18.86 19.21 -3.60
N THR A 93 17.57 19.05 -3.91
CA THR A 93 16.51 18.99 -2.89
C THR A 93 16.78 17.89 -1.85
N ALA A 94 17.19 16.69 -2.29
CA ALA A 94 17.53 15.58 -1.40
C ALA A 94 18.67 15.93 -0.43
N ARG A 95 19.76 16.53 -0.98
CA ARG A 95 20.92 16.96 -0.16
C ARG A 95 20.56 18.04 0.84
N VAL A 96 19.75 19.04 0.42
CA VAL A 96 19.29 20.11 1.29
C VAL A 96 18.40 19.58 2.40
N LEU A 97 17.37 18.78 2.06
CA LEU A 97 16.46 18.22 3.06
C LEU A 97 17.19 17.33 4.07
N SER A 98 18.19 16.56 3.64
CA SER A 98 19.01 15.72 4.53
C SER A 98 19.77 16.53 5.59
N ARG A 99 19.86 17.85 5.49
CA ARG A 99 20.43 18.73 6.51
C ARG A 99 19.43 19.22 7.55
N TYR A 100 18.13 19.03 7.27
CA TYR A 100 17.04 19.55 8.09
C TYR A 100 16.15 18.48 8.73
N VAL A 101 16.13 17.28 8.14
CA VAL A 101 15.24 16.20 8.57
C VAL A 101 16.00 14.89 8.74
N ASP A 102 15.40 13.95 9.46
CA ASP A 102 15.99 12.65 9.78
C ASP A 102 15.41 11.51 8.91
N LEU A 103 14.28 11.76 8.24
CA LEU A 103 13.61 10.83 7.37
C LEU A 103 12.76 11.57 6.35
N ILE A 104 12.68 11.05 5.12
CA ILE A 104 11.85 11.58 4.04
C ILE A 104 10.83 10.52 3.62
N MET A 105 9.55 10.86 3.62
CA MET A 105 8.52 10.11 2.90
C MET A 105 8.10 10.91 1.68
N ILE A 106 8.11 10.29 0.50
CA ILE A 106 7.69 10.93 -0.74
C ILE A 106 6.57 10.15 -1.43
N ARG A 107 5.51 10.87 -1.83
CA ARG A 107 4.43 10.39 -2.69
C ARG A 107 4.45 11.18 -3.99
N THR A 108 4.86 10.53 -5.06
CA THR A 108 5.12 11.14 -6.36
C THR A 108 4.40 10.40 -7.50
N PHE A 109 4.53 10.89 -8.72
CA PHE A 109 4.03 10.22 -9.92
C PHE A 109 5.06 9.23 -10.45
N ASP A 110 6.27 9.67 -10.71
CA ASP A 110 7.31 8.90 -11.37
C ASP A 110 8.21 8.20 -10.34
N GLU A 111 8.48 6.92 -10.55
CA GLU A 111 9.41 6.15 -9.71
C GLU A 111 10.83 6.72 -9.79
N SER A 112 11.23 7.31 -10.92
CA SER A 112 12.57 7.91 -11.07
C SER A 112 12.83 9.02 -10.05
N VAL A 113 11.80 9.84 -9.72
CA VAL A 113 11.88 10.88 -8.68
C VAL A 113 12.15 10.28 -7.30
N LEU A 114 11.46 9.19 -6.96
CA LEU A 114 11.69 8.46 -5.72
C LEU A 114 13.11 7.89 -5.64
N LEU A 115 13.57 7.27 -6.73
CA LEU A 115 14.89 6.64 -6.78
C LEU A 115 16.00 7.70 -6.72
N GLU A 116 15.90 8.79 -7.47
CA GLU A 116 16.86 9.89 -7.41
C GLU A 116 16.89 10.54 -6.02
N MET A 117 15.71 10.74 -5.38
CA MET A 117 15.65 11.22 -3.99
C MET A 117 16.43 10.27 -3.05
N ALA A 118 16.23 8.95 -3.19
CA ALA A 118 16.88 7.95 -2.36
C ALA A 118 18.40 7.84 -2.60
N ASP A 119 18.84 8.07 -3.84
CA ASP A 119 20.27 8.00 -4.21
C ASP A 119 21.09 9.19 -3.68
N TYR A 120 20.45 10.33 -3.48
CA TYR A 120 21.13 11.58 -3.06
C TYR A 120 20.79 12.03 -1.63
N ALA A 121 19.84 11.40 -0.96
CA ALA A 121 19.55 11.69 0.44
C ALA A 121 20.56 11.00 1.37
N ASP A 122 21.03 11.73 2.39
CA ASP A 122 21.84 11.17 3.49
C ASP A 122 20.97 10.59 4.62
N VAL A 123 19.65 10.61 4.45
CA VAL A 123 18.64 10.09 5.39
C VAL A 123 17.74 9.08 4.71
N PRO A 124 17.07 8.17 5.45
CA PRO A 124 16.17 7.19 4.86
C PRO A 124 15.06 7.81 4.03
N VAL A 125 14.71 7.15 2.93
CA VAL A 125 13.59 7.52 2.06
C VAL A 125 12.54 6.41 2.05
N ILE A 126 11.26 6.79 2.23
CA ILE A 126 10.10 5.89 2.21
C ILE A 126 9.24 6.21 0.99
N ASN A 127 8.89 5.18 0.23
CA ASN A 127 7.90 5.24 -0.84
C ASN A 127 6.47 5.36 -0.26
N GLY A 128 5.90 6.56 -0.27
CA GLY A 128 4.50 6.81 0.10
C GLY A 128 3.50 6.36 -0.97
N LEU A 129 3.89 6.36 -2.23
CA LEU A 129 3.26 5.81 -3.44
C LEU A 129 3.96 6.40 -4.67
N THR A 130 4.10 5.59 -5.72
CA THR A 130 4.36 6.04 -7.09
C THR A 130 3.27 5.50 -8.04
N ASN A 131 3.32 5.86 -9.32
CA ASN A 131 2.47 5.22 -10.34
C ASN A 131 2.81 3.74 -10.51
N ARG A 132 4.01 3.31 -10.09
CA ARG A 132 4.50 1.95 -10.26
C ARG A 132 4.16 1.04 -9.09
N THR A 133 4.27 1.52 -7.83
CA THR A 133 4.06 0.70 -6.63
C THR A 133 3.48 1.49 -5.46
N HIS A 134 2.86 0.76 -4.50
CA HIS A 134 2.34 1.29 -3.24
C HIS A 134 2.68 0.35 -2.05
N PRO A 135 3.96 0.21 -1.68
CA PRO A 135 4.39 -0.81 -0.72
C PRO A 135 3.79 -0.64 0.67
N CYS A 136 3.65 0.59 1.16
CA CYS A 136 3.06 0.86 2.48
C CYS A 136 1.59 0.40 2.60
N GLN A 137 0.83 0.37 1.48
CA GLN A 137 -0.52 -0.18 1.48
C GLN A 137 -0.48 -1.67 1.72
N ILE A 138 0.31 -2.40 0.93
CA ILE A 138 0.34 -3.85 0.99
C ILE A 138 0.88 -4.36 2.33
N MET A 139 1.80 -3.65 2.98
CA MET A 139 2.21 -3.99 4.35
C MET A 139 1.03 -3.92 5.33
N ALA A 140 0.12 -2.95 5.17
CA ALA A 140 -1.10 -2.88 5.97
C ALA A 140 -2.09 -3.99 5.62
N ASP A 141 -2.21 -4.35 4.33
CA ASP A 141 -3.10 -5.42 3.87
C ASP A 141 -2.67 -6.78 4.45
N ILE A 142 -1.36 -7.08 4.41
CA ILE A 142 -0.80 -8.30 5.02
C ILE A 142 -1.07 -8.31 6.52
N MET A 143 -0.78 -7.22 7.22
CA MET A 143 -1.06 -7.10 8.65
C MET A 143 -2.54 -7.37 8.96
N THR A 144 -3.44 -6.75 8.19
CA THR A 144 -4.90 -6.88 8.38
C THR A 144 -5.36 -8.31 8.13
N TYR A 145 -4.93 -8.93 7.03
CA TYR A 145 -5.26 -10.33 6.78
C TYR A 145 -4.84 -11.21 7.95
N GLU A 146 -3.62 -11.05 8.43
CA GLU A 146 -3.08 -11.89 9.49
C GLU A 146 -3.70 -11.65 10.86
N GLU A 147 -4.20 -10.46 11.15
CA GLU A 147 -5.00 -10.19 12.37
C GLU A 147 -6.30 -10.96 12.37
N HIS A 148 -6.93 -11.13 11.21
CA HIS A 148 -8.24 -11.80 11.09
C HIS A 148 -8.15 -13.30 10.85
N ARG A 149 -7.09 -13.80 10.17
CA ARG A 149 -7.02 -15.20 9.67
C ARG A 149 -5.70 -15.91 9.96
N GLY A 150 -4.76 -15.25 10.64
CA GLY A 150 -3.40 -15.79 10.83
C GLY A 150 -2.55 -15.73 9.56
N PRO A 151 -1.44 -16.46 9.49
CA PRO A 151 -0.43 -16.29 8.44
C PRO A 151 -0.99 -16.32 7.03
N ILE A 152 -0.56 -15.36 6.20
CA ILE A 152 -0.97 -15.25 4.80
C ILE A 152 -0.25 -16.26 3.90
N ALA A 153 0.88 -16.80 4.33
CA ALA A 153 1.65 -17.80 3.58
C ALA A 153 0.78 -18.99 3.17
N GLY A 154 0.87 -19.42 1.90
CA GLY A 154 0.10 -20.52 1.32
C GLY A 154 -1.38 -20.20 1.07
N ARG A 155 -1.83 -18.96 1.23
CA ARG A 155 -3.21 -18.56 0.97
C ARG A 155 -3.43 -18.20 -0.48
N LYS A 156 -4.68 -18.34 -0.95
CA LYS A 156 -5.12 -17.89 -2.26
C LYS A 156 -5.71 -16.49 -2.17
N VAL A 157 -5.00 -15.51 -2.73
CA VAL A 157 -5.45 -14.12 -2.84
C VAL A 157 -5.94 -13.87 -4.27
N VAL A 158 -7.08 -13.21 -4.42
CA VAL A 158 -7.61 -12.84 -5.73
C VAL A 158 -7.59 -11.32 -5.85
N TRP A 159 -6.98 -10.84 -6.93
CA TRP A 159 -7.08 -9.46 -7.37
C TRP A 159 -8.12 -9.36 -8.48
N SER A 160 -9.12 -8.50 -8.31
CA SER A 160 -10.17 -8.28 -9.32
C SER A 160 -10.13 -6.84 -9.84
N GLY A 161 -9.83 -6.66 -11.13
CA GLY A 161 -9.83 -5.34 -11.76
C GLY A 161 -8.61 -5.02 -12.60
N ASP A 162 -8.02 -3.85 -12.37
CA ASP A 162 -6.87 -3.31 -13.11
C ASP A 162 -5.54 -3.77 -12.48
N GLY A 163 -4.58 -4.18 -13.33
CA GLY A 163 -3.21 -4.52 -12.91
C GLY A 163 -2.38 -3.28 -12.56
N ASN A 164 -2.89 -2.42 -11.70
CA ASN A 164 -2.32 -1.14 -11.32
C ASN A 164 -1.15 -1.24 -10.31
N ASN A 165 -0.70 -0.11 -9.78
CA ASN A 165 0.42 -0.04 -8.83
C ASN A 165 0.17 -0.76 -7.48
N VAL A 166 -1.08 -0.88 -7.05
CA VAL A 166 -1.42 -1.65 -5.83
C VAL A 166 -1.33 -3.14 -6.13
N CYS A 167 -1.87 -3.59 -7.28
CA CYS A 167 -1.70 -4.96 -7.77
C CYS A 167 -0.21 -5.33 -7.93
N ALA A 168 0.60 -4.43 -8.49
CA ALA A 168 2.04 -4.63 -8.63
C ALA A 168 2.72 -4.89 -7.27
N SER A 169 2.40 -4.10 -6.26
CA SER A 169 2.92 -4.30 -4.90
C SER A 169 2.40 -5.58 -4.24
N LEU A 170 1.15 -5.99 -4.54
CA LEU A 170 0.59 -7.26 -4.07
C LEU A 170 1.36 -8.45 -4.66
N LEU A 171 1.75 -8.38 -5.94
CA LEU A 171 2.57 -9.41 -6.57
C LEU A 171 3.98 -9.48 -5.97
N HIS A 172 4.60 -8.33 -5.66
CA HIS A 172 5.86 -8.31 -4.92
C HIS A 172 5.70 -8.96 -3.53
N ALA A 173 4.61 -8.66 -2.82
CA ALA A 173 4.34 -9.26 -1.52
C ALA A 173 4.07 -10.77 -1.62
N ALA A 174 3.40 -11.23 -2.66
CA ALA A 174 3.19 -12.65 -2.89
C ALA A 174 4.52 -13.40 -2.89
N GLY A 175 5.51 -12.92 -3.65
CA GLY A 175 6.84 -13.51 -3.69
C GLY A 175 7.62 -13.44 -2.37
N GLN A 176 7.41 -12.40 -1.57
CA GLN A 176 8.16 -12.21 -0.31
C GLN A 176 7.50 -12.92 0.90
N PHE A 177 6.18 -13.04 0.91
CA PHE A 177 5.42 -13.64 2.01
C PHE A 177 4.89 -15.05 1.69
N GLY A 178 5.11 -15.55 0.45
CA GLY A 178 4.80 -16.94 0.08
C GLY A 178 3.31 -17.26 -0.04
N PHE A 179 2.53 -16.41 -0.69
CA PHE A 179 1.12 -16.68 -1.01
C PHE A 179 0.86 -16.67 -2.52
N ASP A 180 -0.25 -17.26 -2.95
CA ASP A 180 -0.62 -17.35 -4.35
C ASP A 180 -1.57 -16.23 -4.76
N VAL A 181 -1.44 -15.72 -6.00
CA VAL A 181 -2.33 -14.69 -6.53
C VAL A 181 -3.00 -15.16 -7.81
N THR A 182 -4.31 -15.00 -7.86
CA THR A 182 -5.09 -15.11 -9.09
C THR A 182 -5.53 -13.69 -9.49
N PHE A 183 -5.02 -13.19 -10.59
CA PHE A 183 -5.49 -11.95 -11.19
C PHE A 183 -6.68 -12.23 -12.09
N THR A 184 -7.75 -11.43 -11.96
CA THR A 184 -8.89 -11.42 -12.86
C THR A 184 -9.20 -10.01 -13.32
N GLY A 185 -9.16 -9.79 -14.63
CA GLY A 185 -9.30 -8.49 -15.25
C GLY A 185 -9.26 -8.58 -16.77
N PRO A 186 -9.54 -7.49 -17.50
CA PRO A 186 -9.43 -7.45 -18.95
C PRO A 186 -7.97 -7.52 -19.38
N ALA A 187 -7.67 -8.22 -20.49
CA ALA A 187 -6.31 -8.44 -20.97
C ALA A 187 -5.51 -7.15 -21.23
N GLN A 188 -6.20 -6.05 -21.53
CA GLN A 188 -5.57 -4.74 -21.76
C GLN A 188 -5.05 -4.09 -20.47
N LEU A 189 -5.43 -4.61 -19.33
CA LEU A 189 -5.08 -4.10 -18.00
C LEU A 189 -4.38 -5.18 -17.15
N ASP A 190 -3.70 -6.11 -17.81
CA ASP A 190 -2.89 -7.12 -17.13
C ASP A 190 -1.75 -6.46 -16.33
N PRO A 191 -1.36 -7.04 -15.20
CA PRO A 191 -0.15 -6.62 -14.51
C PRO A 191 1.08 -6.84 -15.41
N GLU A 192 2.08 -5.96 -15.29
CA GLU A 192 3.31 -6.09 -16.06
C GLU A 192 4.01 -7.44 -15.77
N ASP A 193 4.58 -8.05 -16.82
CA ASP A 193 5.29 -9.33 -16.74
C ASP A 193 6.43 -9.33 -15.71
N ALA A 194 7.04 -8.18 -15.46
CA ALA A 194 8.11 -8.05 -14.47
C ALA A 194 7.65 -8.38 -13.05
N PHE A 195 6.45 -7.93 -12.64
CA PHE A 195 5.89 -8.21 -11.31
C PHE A 195 5.46 -9.67 -11.19
N VAL A 196 4.80 -10.19 -12.22
CA VAL A 196 4.41 -11.60 -12.30
C VAL A 196 5.62 -12.51 -12.26
N GLY A 197 6.66 -12.16 -13.05
CA GLY A 197 7.93 -12.89 -13.12
C GLY A 197 8.65 -12.94 -11.77
N PHE A 198 8.71 -11.81 -11.06
CA PHE A 198 9.30 -11.75 -9.72
C PHE A 198 8.60 -12.71 -8.74
N ALA A 199 7.27 -12.64 -8.65
CA ALA A 199 6.51 -13.49 -7.72
C ALA A 199 6.70 -14.98 -8.03
N ARG A 200 6.66 -15.36 -9.31
CA ARG A 200 6.90 -16.75 -9.76
C ARG A 200 8.32 -17.21 -9.45
N GLN A 201 9.32 -16.35 -9.65
CA GLN A 201 10.71 -16.67 -9.33
C GLN A 201 10.93 -16.94 -7.84
N LYS A 202 10.13 -16.29 -6.98
CA LYS A 202 10.13 -16.50 -5.53
C LYS A 202 9.31 -17.72 -5.08
N GLY A 203 8.63 -18.41 -5.99
CA GLY A 203 7.90 -19.65 -5.72
C GLY A 203 6.38 -19.50 -5.58
N SER A 204 5.84 -18.29 -5.72
CA SER A 204 4.38 -18.09 -5.70
C SER A 204 3.73 -18.51 -7.02
N THR A 205 2.54 -19.11 -6.94
CA THR A 205 1.71 -19.41 -8.10
C THR A 205 0.94 -18.15 -8.50
N ILE A 206 1.24 -17.63 -9.69
CA ILE A 206 0.50 -16.48 -10.24
C ILE A 206 -0.31 -16.95 -11.45
N GLN A 207 -1.64 -16.86 -11.33
CA GLN A 207 -2.59 -17.22 -12.39
C GLN A 207 -3.27 -15.97 -12.94
N ILE A 208 -3.52 -16.00 -14.25
CA ILE A 208 -4.36 -14.99 -14.94
C ILE A 208 -5.62 -15.73 -15.38
N GLU A 209 -6.75 -15.44 -14.72
CA GLU A 209 -8.06 -16.04 -15.01
C GLU A 209 -9.04 -14.96 -15.46
N ARG A 210 -9.64 -15.12 -16.62
CA ARG A 210 -10.55 -14.12 -17.20
C ARG A 210 -11.98 -14.24 -16.69
N ASP A 211 -12.36 -15.40 -16.22
CA ASP A 211 -13.66 -15.66 -15.61
C ASP A 211 -13.57 -15.31 -14.11
N PRO A 212 -14.20 -14.22 -13.65
CA PRO A 212 -14.10 -13.79 -12.26
C PRO A 212 -14.66 -14.84 -11.27
N VAL A 213 -15.67 -15.60 -11.66
CA VAL A 213 -16.24 -16.66 -10.83
C VAL A 213 -15.22 -17.78 -10.60
N LYS A 214 -14.53 -18.22 -11.65
CA LYS A 214 -13.46 -19.22 -11.53
C LYS A 214 -12.28 -18.67 -10.73
N ALA A 215 -11.92 -17.40 -10.93
CA ALA A 215 -10.84 -16.76 -10.21
C ALA A 215 -11.08 -16.76 -8.70
N VAL A 216 -12.27 -16.32 -8.29
CA VAL A 216 -12.64 -16.15 -6.88
C VAL A 216 -12.93 -17.49 -6.19
N SER A 217 -13.25 -18.55 -6.95
CA SER A 217 -13.56 -19.86 -6.37
C SER A 217 -12.49 -20.34 -5.39
N GLY A 218 -12.88 -20.53 -4.14
CA GLY A 218 -12.00 -20.98 -3.04
C GLY A 218 -10.95 -19.97 -2.59
N ALA A 219 -11.12 -18.68 -2.88
CA ALA A 219 -10.23 -17.62 -2.40
C ALA A 219 -10.30 -17.44 -0.88
N ASP A 220 -9.17 -17.12 -0.26
CA ASP A 220 -9.06 -16.70 1.15
C ASP A 220 -9.24 -15.20 1.31
N LEU A 221 -8.86 -14.43 0.28
CA LEU A 221 -8.93 -12.97 0.25
C LEU A 221 -9.27 -12.51 -1.17
N VAL A 222 -10.20 -11.56 -1.28
CA VAL A 222 -10.51 -10.85 -2.52
C VAL A 222 -10.15 -9.37 -2.34
N VAL A 223 -9.37 -8.83 -3.27
CA VAL A 223 -8.88 -7.45 -3.25
C VAL A 223 -9.27 -6.77 -4.55
N THR A 224 -9.68 -5.52 -4.47
CA THR A 224 -9.88 -4.65 -5.64
C THR A 224 -9.41 -3.22 -5.35
N ASP A 225 -9.33 -2.41 -6.37
CA ASP A 225 -9.02 -0.98 -6.28
C ASP A 225 -9.85 -0.20 -7.31
N THR A 226 -9.82 1.13 -7.21
CA THR A 226 -10.57 2.03 -8.10
C THR A 226 -10.25 1.76 -9.57
N TRP A 227 -11.29 1.76 -10.40
CA TRP A 227 -11.13 1.55 -11.84
C TRP A 227 -10.63 2.78 -12.59
N VAL A 228 -10.92 3.95 -12.05
CA VAL A 228 -10.62 5.23 -12.70
C VAL A 228 -10.03 6.23 -11.72
N SER A 229 -9.07 7.01 -12.21
CA SER A 229 -8.52 8.13 -11.46
C SER A 229 -9.41 9.38 -11.62
N MET A 230 -9.42 10.24 -10.61
CA MET A 230 -10.08 11.55 -10.72
C MET A 230 -9.53 12.40 -11.88
N HIS A 231 -8.30 12.14 -12.32
CA HIS A 231 -7.62 12.88 -13.38
C HIS A 231 -7.86 12.30 -14.78
N ASP A 232 -8.53 11.14 -14.91
CA ASP A 232 -8.84 10.56 -16.20
C ASP A 232 -9.86 11.39 -16.98
N SER A 233 -9.70 11.46 -18.32
CA SER A 233 -10.69 12.08 -19.19
C SER A 233 -12.03 11.32 -19.16
N GLN A 234 -13.14 11.97 -19.48
CA GLN A 234 -14.44 11.34 -19.48
C GLN A 234 -14.50 10.11 -20.41
N SER A 235 -13.93 10.21 -21.60
CA SER A 235 -13.85 9.08 -22.55
C SER A 235 -12.99 7.92 -22.04
N THR A 236 -11.92 8.20 -21.32
CA THR A 236 -11.10 7.18 -20.65
C THR A 236 -11.90 6.48 -19.55
N LYS A 237 -12.62 7.24 -18.72
CA LYS A 237 -13.47 6.70 -17.66
C LYS A 237 -14.52 5.74 -18.21
N GLU A 238 -15.30 6.17 -19.21
CA GLU A 238 -16.34 5.34 -19.83
C GLU A 238 -15.77 4.04 -20.41
N ARG A 239 -14.65 4.13 -21.12
CA ARG A 239 -13.96 2.95 -21.69
C ARG A 239 -13.51 1.98 -20.60
N ARG A 240 -12.91 2.49 -19.52
CA ARG A 240 -12.44 1.67 -18.39
C ARG A 240 -13.60 1.01 -17.67
N HIS A 241 -14.68 1.74 -17.38
CA HIS A 241 -15.88 1.19 -16.76
C HIS A 241 -16.48 0.05 -17.59
N ASN A 242 -16.60 0.23 -18.91
CA ASN A 242 -17.14 -0.82 -19.79
C ASN A 242 -16.29 -2.09 -19.79
N MET A 243 -14.95 -1.96 -19.74
CA MET A 243 -14.04 -3.10 -19.68
C MET A 243 -14.03 -3.79 -18.32
N LEU A 244 -14.13 -3.04 -17.23
CA LEU A 244 -13.95 -3.54 -15.88
C LEU A 244 -15.26 -4.00 -15.22
N ARG A 245 -16.42 -3.58 -15.74
CA ARG A 245 -17.74 -3.94 -15.20
C ARG A 245 -17.93 -5.44 -14.92
N PRO A 246 -17.46 -6.39 -15.77
CA PRO A 246 -17.57 -7.82 -15.47
C PRO A 246 -16.78 -8.28 -14.24
N TYR A 247 -15.85 -7.46 -13.76
CA TYR A 247 -14.93 -7.75 -12.66
C TYR A 247 -15.31 -7.02 -11.36
N GLN A 248 -16.52 -6.44 -11.30
CA GLN A 248 -17.05 -5.83 -10.08
C GLN A 248 -17.12 -6.87 -8.96
N VAL A 249 -16.63 -6.49 -7.78
CA VAL A 249 -16.79 -7.32 -6.58
C VAL A 249 -18.15 -7.04 -5.96
N ASN A 250 -19.05 -8.01 -6.08
CA ASN A 250 -20.40 -7.98 -5.53
C ASN A 250 -20.67 -9.23 -4.69
N GLU A 251 -21.84 -9.34 -4.07
CA GLU A 251 -22.17 -10.45 -3.18
C GLU A 251 -22.23 -11.79 -3.91
N GLU A 252 -22.71 -11.79 -5.18
CA GLU A 252 -22.76 -12.99 -5.98
C GLU A 252 -21.34 -13.53 -6.24
N LEU A 253 -20.40 -12.64 -6.60
CA LEU A 253 -19.00 -13.01 -6.79
C LEU A 253 -18.37 -13.49 -5.47
N MET A 254 -18.56 -12.77 -4.37
CA MET A 254 -18.04 -13.15 -3.04
C MET A 254 -18.58 -14.49 -2.55
N ALA A 255 -19.80 -14.89 -2.92
CA ALA A 255 -20.37 -16.18 -2.56
C ALA A 255 -19.61 -17.40 -3.12
N HIS A 256 -18.76 -17.20 -4.14
CA HIS A 256 -17.87 -18.24 -4.70
C HIS A 256 -16.53 -18.36 -3.96
N ALA A 257 -16.17 -17.39 -3.13
CA ALA A 257 -14.99 -17.47 -2.27
C ALA A 257 -15.24 -18.45 -1.10
N LYS A 258 -14.23 -18.68 -0.26
CA LYS A 258 -14.43 -19.44 0.98
C LYS A 258 -15.44 -18.73 1.89
N PRO A 259 -16.20 -19.46 2.71
CA PRO A 259 -17.20 -18.86 3.61
C PRO A 259 -16.61 -17.85 4.60
N ASP A 260 -15.33 -17.96 4.91
CA ASP A 260 -14.59 -17.07 5.79
C ASP A 260 -13.62 -16.15 5.04
N ALA A 261 -13.73 -16.06 3.71
CA ALA A 261 -12.92 -15.17 2.91
C ALA A 261 -13.07 -13.71 3.36
N LEU A 262 -11.98 -12.92 3.25
CA LEU A 262 -12.01 -11.50 3.52
C LEU A 262 -12.11 -10.70 2.21
N PHE A 263 -12.62 -9.46 2.34
CA PHE A 263 -12.61 -8.45 1.30
C PHE A 263 -11.80 -7.23 1.74
N MET A 264 -10.92 -6.73 0.88
CA MET A 264 -10.09 -5.54 1.10
C MET A 264 -10.15 -4.57 -0.08
N HIS A 265 -10.00 -3.29 0.23
CA HIS A 265 -9.92 -2.19 -0.73
C HIS A 265 -9.14 -1.02 -0.14
N CYS A 266 -8.08 -0.58 -0.78
CA CYS A 266 -7.17 0.46 -0.26
C CYS A 266 -7.81 1.86 -0.09
N LEU A 267 -9.03 2.06 -0.56
CA LEU A 267 -9.76 3.33 -0.53
C LEU A 267 -9.04 4.50 -1.27
N PRO A 268 -9.78 5.45 -1.90
CA PRO A 268 -11.24 5.59 -1.88
C PRO A 268 -11.91 4.53 -2.76
N ALA A 269 -13.10 4.09 -2.40
CA ALA A 269 -13.91 3.21 -3.23
C ALA A 269 -15.04 4.00 -3.91
N HIS A 270 -15.32 3.65 -5.18
CA HIS A 270 -16.51 4.11 -5.89
C HIS A 270 -17.57 3.03 -5.79
N ARG A 271 -18.45 3.18 -4.82
CA ARG A 271 -19.55 2.24 -4.58
C ARG A 271 -20.40 2.07 -5.83
N GLU A 272 -20.79 0.84 -6.13
CA GLU A 272 -21.54 0.41 -7.32
C GLU A 272 -20.73 0.46 -8.62
N GLU A 273 -19.44 0.81 -8.53
CA GLU A 273 -18.49 0.68 -9.63
C GLU A 273 -17.63 -0.57 -9.45
N GLU A 274 -16.44 -0.48 -8.84
CA GLU A 274 -15.56 -1.62 -8.62
C GLU A 274 -16.04 -2.58 -7.53
N VAL A 275 -16.87 -2.09 -6.61
CA VAL A 275 -17.42 -2.86 -5.49
C VAL A 275 -18.81 -2.36 -5.11
N THR A 276 -19.72 -3.26 -4.73
CA THR A 276 -21.03 -2.91 -4.23
C THR A 276 -21.00 -2.42 -2.77
N SER A 277 -21.96 -1.59 -2.39
CA SER A 277 -22.13 -1.15 -1.00
C SER A 277 -22.32 -2.31 -0.04
N GLN A 278 -23.02 -3.34 -0.47
CA GLN A 278 -23.30 -4.54 0.34
C GLN A 278 -22.01 -5.30 0.67
N VAL A 279 -21.06 -5.41 -0.27
CA VAL A 279 -19.74 -6.01 0.01
C VAL A 279 -18.92 -5.10 0.90
N MET A 280 -18.88 -3.80 0.62
CA MET A 280 -18.15 -2.81 1.41
C MET A 280 -18.53 -2.80 2.89
N ASP A 281 -19.84 -2.90 3.16
CA ASP A 281 -20.41 -2.81 4.51
C ASP A 281 -20.78 -4.21 5.06
N GLY A 282 -20.47 -5.27 4.31
CA GLY A 282 -20.82 -6.64 4.63
C GLY A 282 -19.83 -7.32 5.59
N PRO A 283 -20.16 -8.54 6.04
CA PRO A 283 -19.40 -9.25 7.08
C PRO A 283 -18.02 -9.75 6.65
N HIS A 284 -17.74 -9.78 5.35
CA HIS A 284 -16.43 -10.14 4.78
C HIS A 284 -15.46 -8.98 4.70
N SER A 285 -15.98 -7.75 4.80
CA SER A 285 -15.19 -6.54 4.63
C SER A 285 -14.37 -6.20 5.86
N VAL A 286 -13.08 -5.99 5.66
CA VAL A 286 -12.14 -5.54 6.70
C VAL A 286 -11.46 -4.22 6.31
N ILE A 287 -12.10 -3.47 5.39
CA ILE A 287 -11.54 -2.23 4.82
C ILE A 287 -11.25 -1.13 5.86
N TRP A 288 -11.99 -1.10 6.96
CA TRP A 288 -11.77 -0.11 8.00
C TRP A 288 -10.58 -0.47 8.88
N ASP A 289 -10.37 -1.76 9.16
CA ASP A 289 -9.18 -2.27 9.85
C ASP A 289 -7.94 -2.12 8.95
N GLU A 290 -8.08 -2.38 7.65
CA GLU A 290 -7.06 -2.13 6.63
C GLU A 290 -6.64 -0.66 6.61
N ALA A 291 -7.61 0.26 6.62
CA ALA A 291 -7.34 1.70 6.65
C ALA A 291 -6.66 2.14 7.96
N GLU A 292 -7.05 1.58 9.12
CA GLU A 292 -6.40 1.81 10.40
C GLU A 292 -4.97 1.25 10.40
N ASN A 293 -4.77 0.05 9.89
CA ASN A 293 -3.47 -0.62 9.87
C ASN A 293 -2.42 0.11 9.02
N ARG A 294 -2.83 1.01 8.12
CA ARG A 294 -1.93 1.95 7.45
C ARG A 294 -1.10 2.76 8.46
N LEU A 295 -1.71 3.21 9.54
CA LEU A 295 -1.02 3.94 10.60
C LEU A 295 0.05 3.07 11.25
N HIS A 296 -0.30 1.86 11.65
CA HIS A 296 0.59 0.96 12.40
C HIS A 296 1.73 0.40 11.53
N ALA A 297 1.43 -0.02 10.31
CA ALA A 297 2.44 -0.46 9.33
C ALA A 297 3.45 0.66 9.02
N GLN A 298 2.99 1.89 8.81
CA GLN A 298 3.86 3.03 8.53
C GLN A 298 4.73 3.41 9.73
N LYS A 299 4.21 3.32 10.96
CA LYS A 299 5.01 3.50 12.19
C LYS A 299 6.15 2.49 12.26
N ALA A 300 5.86 1.22 12.03
CA ALA A 300 6.87 0.17 12.05
C ALA A 300 7.91 0.33 10.93
N ILE A 301 7.48 0.75 9.71
CA ILE A 301 8.38 1.07 8.61
C ILE A 301 9.32 2.22 8.98
N MET A 302 8.79 3.33 9.53
CA MET A 302 9.62 4.47 9.95
C MET A 302 10.62 4.08 11.03
N ARG A 303 10.18 3.31 12.04
CA ARG A 303 11.07 2.77 13.08
C ARG A 303 12.17 1.92 12.45
N TRP A 304 11.83 0.96 11.61
CA TRP A 304 12.79 0.08 10.94
C TRP A 304 13.82 0.86 10.10
N CYS A 305 13.41 1.91 9.40
CA CYS A 305 14.31 2.76 8.63
C CYS A 305 15.35 3.48 9.50
N LEU A 306 15.00 3.81 10.73
CA LEU A 306 15.85 4.59 11.65
C LEU A 306 16.60 3.72 12.68
N ASP A 307 16.09 2.51 12.98
CA ASP A 307 16.72 1.61 13.94
C ASP A 307 18.07 1.09 13.42
N ARG A 308 19.13 1.50 14.13
CA ARG A 308 20.44 0.84 14.20
C ARG A 308 21.00 0.92 15.60
#